data_3d418d39f98d4ad1c9ce404070425dc3
#
_entry.id   3d418d39f98d4ad1c9ce404070425dc3
#
_cell.length_a   1.000
_cell.length_b   1.000
_cell.length_c   1.000
_cell.angle_alpha   90.00
_cell.angle_beta   90.00
_cell.angle_gamma   90.00
#
_symmetry.space_group_name_H-M   'P 1'
#
loop_
_entity.id
_entity.type
_entity.pdbx_description
1 polymer ?
#
loop_
_entity_poly.entity_id
_entity_poly.type
_entity_poly.pdbx_seq_one_letter_code
_entity_poly.pdbx_strand_id
1 'polypeptide(L)'
;MEGNPHQGHRRRMLDKFGRFGVDAFADHELLEVLLYYTIRQGDTNPVAHALMQHFGSLHAVLEATADQLCEVEGVGPRTAEYLSLISASMRRYQTDRIRARNSVVWLNDPDKIGAFFVPRFAALHTESLCVAYVDSSCRLIRCDDQSRGSTSKVLLDPVAIPRSAVMCNAAGVVLAHNHPNGEARPSREDISATQMLVARLAPLDIKLVDHCIVAQDSYYSMARGGELHLMMHGRRG
;
A
#
# COMPACT_ATOMS: atom_id res chain seq x y z
N MET A 1 25.42 -14.11 -42.86
CA MET A 1 24.23 -13.83 -42.02
C MET A 1 24.70 -13.71 -40.58
N GLU A 2 24.97 -12.51 -40.13
CA GLU A 2 25.36 -12.28 -38.75
C GLU A 2 24.11 -12.49 -37.89
N GLY A 3 24.13 -13.52 -37.05
CA GLY A 3 23.06 -13.78 -36.10
C GLY A 3 22.95 -12.61 -35.10
N ASN A 4 21.73 -12.09 -34.90
CA ASN A 4 21.46 -11.01 -33.98
C ASN A 4 22.02 -11.37 -32.59
N PRO A 5 23.07 -10.67 -32.10
CA PRO A 5 23.76 -11.01 -30.83
C PRO A 5 22.82 -10.96 -29.61
N HIS A 6 21.68 -10.29 -29.73
CA HIS A 6 20.67 -10.15 -28.65
C HIS A 6 19.75 -11.38 -28.54
N GLN A 7 19.58 -12.18 -29.59
CA GLN A 7 18.66 -13.33 -29.57
C GLN A 7 19.12 -14.44 -28.62
N GLY A 8 20.45 -14.61 -28.45
CA GLY A 8 21.02 -15.56 -27.48
C GLY A 8 21.06 -15.02 -26.03
N HIS A 9 21.06 -13.69 -25.84
CA HIS A 9 21.18 -13.05 -24.53
C HIS A 9 19.92 -13.27 -23.69
N ARG A 10 18.72 -12.97 -24.21
CA ARG A 10 17.45 -13.18 -23.50
C ARG A 10 17.28 -14.61 -23.03
N ARG A 11 17.61 -15.58 -23.88
CA ARG A 11 17.53 -17.00 -23.53
C ARG A 11 18.47 -17.34 -22.38
N ARG A 12 19.72 -16.87 -22.43
CA ARG A 12 20.68 -17.08 -21.33
C ARG A 12 20.21 -16.48 -20.01
N MET A 13 19.62 -15.29 -20.04
CA MET A 13 19.09 -14.64 -18.84
C MET A 13 17.90 -15.41 -18.26
N LEU A 14 16.98 -15.88 -19.09
CA LEU A 14 15.86 -16.73 -18.65
C LEU A 14 16.34 -18.12 -18.15
N ASP A 15 17.34 -18.71 -18.78
CA ASP A 15 17.97 -19.96 -18.31
C ASP A 15 18.69 -19.73 -16.96
N LYS A 16 19.36 -18.59 -16.78
CA LYS A 16 19.97 -18.16 -15.49
C LYS A 16 18.91 -18.07 -14.40
N PHE A 17 17.75 -17.44 -14.69
CA PHE A 17 16.63 -17.38 -13.77
C PHE A 17 16.09 -18.77 -13.39
N GLY A 18 15.88 -19.64 -14.39
CA GLY A 18 15.37 -20.99 -14.15
C GLY A 18 16.30 -21.88 -13.32
N ARG A 19 17.61 -21.62 -13.35
CA ARG A 19 18.61 -22.41 -12.61
C ARG A 19 18.93 -21.87 -11.24
N PHE A 20 18.98 -20.55 -11.08
CA PHE A 20 19.55 -19.91 -9.91
C PHE A 20 18.57 -18.96 -9.17
N GLY A 21 17.38 -18.70 -9.74
CA GLY A 21 16.41 -17.76 -9.16
C GLY A 21 16.84 -16.30 -9.27
N VAL A 22 16.10 -15.42 -8.59
CA VAL A 22 16.27 -13.96 -8.65
C VAL A 22 17.54 -13.48 -7.94
N ASP A 23 17.99 -14.19 -6.90
CA ASP A 23 19.14 -13.78 -6.07
C ASP A 23 20.49 -13.80 -6.84
N ALA A 24 20.50 -14.45 -8.00
CA ALA A 24 21.66 -14.47 -8.88
C ALA A 24 21.81 -13.22 -9.78
N PHE A 25 20.82 -12.31 -9.73
CA PHE A 25 20.75 -11.13 -10.60
C PHE A 25 21.13 -9.87 -9.84
N ALA A 26 21.88 -8.99 -10.52
CA ALA A 26 21.91 -7.59 -10.12
C ALA A 26 20.56 -6.93 -10.45
N ASP A 27 20.22 -5.83 -9.77
CA ASP A 27 18.92 -5.15 -9.91
C ASP A 27 18.59 -4.79 -11.37
N HIS A 28 19.57 -4.27 -12.13
CA HIS A 28 19.38 -3.94 -13.53
C HIS A 28 19.16 -5.20 -14.41
N GLU A 29 19.83 -6.31 -14.11
CA GLU A 29 19.62 -7.57 -14.82
C GLU A 29 18.22 -8.14 -14.57
N LEU A 30 17.73 -8.07 -13.31
CA LEU A 30 16.38 -8.49 -12.97
C LEU A 30 15.34 -7.61 -13.69
N LEU A 31 15.56 -6.31 -13.68
CA LEU A 31 14.70 -5.36 -14.38
C LEU A 31 14.70 -5.63 -15.88
N GLU A 32 15.86 -5.92 -16.48
CA GLU A 32 15.97 -6.31 -17.88
C GLU A 32 15.11 -7.54 -18.21
N VAL A 33 15.13 -8.56 -17.36
CA VAL A 33 14.30 -9.78 -17.53
C VAL A 33 12.81 -9.45 -17.46
N LEU A 34 12.39 -8.56 -16.56
CA LEU A 34 10.99 -8.11 -16.47
C LEU A 34 10.57 -7.39 -17.77
N LEU A 35 11.44 -6.56 -18.33
CA LEU A 35 11.16 -5.83 -19.57
C LEU A 35 10.99 -6.73 -20.80
N TYR A 36 11.50 -7.95 -20.81
CA TYR A 36 11.29 -8.91 -21.91
C TYR A 36 9.82 -9.21 -22.20
N TYR A 37 8.95 -9.09 -21.20
CA TYR A 37 7.53 -9.39 -21.33
C TYR A 37 6.73 -8.29 -22.04
N THR A 38 7.27 -7.08 -22.06
CA THR A 38 6.60 -5.92 -22.68
C THR A 38 7.35 -5.40 -23.92
N ILE A 39 8.67 -5.47 -23.93
CA ILE A 39 9.52 -5.07 -25.04
C ILE A 39 9.96 -6.32 -25.80
N ARG A 40 9.20 -6.68 -26.84
CA ARG A 40 9.41 -7.94 -27.57
C ARG A 40 10.65 -7.94 -28.47
N GLN A 41 11.03 -6.79 -29.00
CA GLN A 41 12.14 -6.62 -29.94
C GLN A 41 13.11 -5.56 -29.43
N GLY A 42 14.39 -5.72 -29.81
CA GLY A 42 15.45 -4.82 -29.39
C GLY A 42 16.13 -5.24 -28.08
N ASP A 43 17.09 -4.43 -27.70
CA ASP A 43 17.86 -4.58 -26.47
C ASP A 43 17.17 -3.89 -25.32
N THR A 44 16.87 -4.60 -24.25
CA THR A 44 16.23 -4.07 -23.04
C THR A 44 17.23 -3.63 -21.98
N ASN A 45 18.49 -3.99 -22.14
CA ASN A 45 19.55 -3.63 -21.18
C ASN A 45 19.72 -2.11 -21.05
N PRO A 46 19.77 -1.31 -22.16
CA PRO A 46 19.84 0.16 -22.03
C PRO A 46 18.64 0.75 -21.29
N VAL A 47 17.44 0.20 -21.50
CA VAL A 47 16.20 0.68 -20.84
C VAL A 47 16.25 0.36 -19.35
N ALA A 48 16.72 -0.84 -18.96
CA ALA A 48 16.90 -1.21 -17.56
C ALA A 48 17.91 -0.28 -16.86
N HIS A 49 19.04 0.02 -17.52
CA HIS A 49 20.01 0.96 -17.01
C HIS A 49 19.47 2.39 -16.89
N ALA A 50 18.71 2.87 -17.88
CA ALA A 50 18.09 4.19 -17.85
C ALA A 50 17.10 4.32 -16.68
N LEU A 51 16.26 3.29 -16.44
CA LEU A 51 15.36 3.23 -15.28
C LEU A 51 16.14 3.26 -13.96
N MET A 52 17.18 2.42 -13.83
CA MET A 52 18.02 2.41 -12.63
C MET A 52 18.73 3.74 -12.39
N GLN A 53 19.19 4.40 -13.44
CA GLN A 53 19.83 5.71 -13.35
C GLN A 53 18.85 6.81 -12.96
N HIS A 54 17.61 6.78 -13.49
CA HIS A 54 16.58 7.78 -13.23
C HIS A 54 16.03 7.67 -11.82
N PHE A 55 15.75 6.47 -11.33
CA PHE A 55 15.11 6.22 -10.03
C PHE A 55 16.08 5.82 -8.91
N GLY A 56 17.30 5.45 -9.22
CA GLY A 56 18.36 5.12 -8.27
C GLY A 56 18.33 3.68 -7.70
N SER A 57 17.19 2.98 -7.72
CA SER A 57 17.07 1.60 -7.23
C SER A 57 15.92 0.86 -7.90
N LEU A 58 15.96 -0.48 -7.89
CA LEU A 58 14.85 -1.34 -8.35
C LEU A 58 13.57 -1.07 -7.55
N HIS A 59 13.68 -0.88 -6.25
CA HIS A 59 12.58 -0.51 -5.38
C HIS A 59 11.90 0.78 -5.87
N ALA A 60 12.66 1.85 -6.12
CA ALA A 60 12.11 3.12 -6.59
C ALA A 60 11.49 3.01 -8.00
N VAL A 61 12.05 2.19 -8.89
CA VAL A 61 11.43 1.88 -10.19
C VAL A 61 10.07 1.24 -10.02
N LEU A 62 9.95 0.23 -9.15
CA LEU A 62 8.71 -0.50 -8.94
C LEU A 62 7.64 0.31 -8.18
N GLU A 63 8.04 1.34 -7.44
CA GLU A 63 7.14 2.25 -6.73
C GLU A 63 6.74 3.49 -7.52
N ALA A 64 7.43 3.76 -8.63
CA ALA A 64 7.11 4.89 -9.50
C ALA A 64 5.72 4.76 -10.13
N THR A 65 5.06 5.91 -10.35
CA THR A 65 3.79 5.96 -11.08
C THR A 65 3.98 5.64 -12.55
N ALA A 66 2.91 5.20 -13.24
CA ALA A 66 2.98 4.93 -14.67
C ALA A 66 3.44 6.17 -15.48
N ASP A 67 3.03 7.36 -15.08
CA ASP A 67 3.43 8.61 -15.74
C ASP A 67 4.93 8.87 -15.57
N GLN A 68 5.46 8.72 -14.36
CA GLN A 68 6.90 8.85 -14.09
C GLN A 68 7.74 7.81 -14.84
N LEU A 69 7.27 6.57 -14.92
CA LEU A 69 7.95 5.52 -15.69
C LEU A 69 8.01 5.85 -17.19
N CYS A 70 6.95 6.46 -17.74
CA CYS A 70 6.90 6.89 -19.14
C CYS A 70 7.84 8.07 -19.48
N GLU A 71 8.40 8.78 -18.47
CA GLU A 71 9.41 9.82 -18.69
C GLU A 71 10.77 9.24 -19.13
N VAL A 72 10.98 7.94 -18.88
CA VAL A 72 12.23 7.26 -19.22
C VAL A 72 12.18 6.77 -20.67
N GLU A 73 13.19 7.14 -21.46
CA GLU A 73 13.29 6.72 -22.86
C GLU A 73 13.23 5.19 -23.01
N GLY A 74 12.41 4.72 -23.93
CA GLY A 74 12.18 3.29 -24.18
C GLY A 74 11.09 2.65 -23.31
N VAL A 75 10.50 3.39 -22.37
CA VAL A 75 9.37 2.95 -21.55
C VAL A 75 8.06 3.51 -22.09
N GLY A 76 7.28 2.66 -22.74
CA GLY A 76 5.93 3.03 -23.19
C GLY A 76 4.85 2.70 -22.13
N PRO A 77 3.60 3.17 -22.36
CA PRO A 77 2.49 2.97 -21.41
C PRO A 77 2.30 1.51 -20.99
N ARG A 78 2.42 0.59 -21.93
CA ARG A 78 2.28 -0.87 -21.66
C ARG A 78 3.37 -1.40 -20.71
N THR A 79 4.60 -0.88 -20.84
CA THR A 79 5.71 -1.26 -19.94
C THR A 79 5.49 -0.68 -18.56
N ALA A 80 5.06 0.58 -18.48
CA ALA A 80 4.74 1.24 -17.22
C ALA A 80 3.58 0.53 -16.48
N GLU A 81 2.49 0.21 -17.18
CA GLU A 81 1.37 -0.58 -16.62
C GLU A 81 1.82 -1.94 -16.09
N TYR A 82 2.71 -2.63 -16.83
CA TYR A 82 3.21 -3.93 -16.41
C TYR A 82 4.07 -3.84 -15.13
N LEU A 83 4.97 -2.87 -15.02
CA LEU A 83 5.78 -2.67 -13.81
C LEU A 83 4.89 -2.29 -12.62
N SER A 84 3.88 -1.44 -12.83
CA SER A 84 2.88 -1.09 -11.82
C SER A 84 2.05 -2.32 -11.40
N LEU A 85 1.70 -3.21 -12.33
CA LEU A 85 0.98 -4.45 -12.03
C LEU A 85 1.82 -5.40 -11.18
N ILE A 86 3.13 -5.51 -11.46
CA ILE A 86 4.05 -6.32 -10.63
C ILE A 86 4.06 -5.77 -9.20
N SER A 87 4.25 -4.48 -9.03
CA SER A 87 4.24 -3.82 -7.72
C SER A 87 2.91 -4.06 -6.98
N ALA A 88 1.78 -3.86 -7.65
CA ALA A 88 0.47 -4.13 -7.08
C ALA A 88 0.27 -5.61 -6.69
N SER A 89 0.79 -6.53 -7.51
CA SER A 89 0.73 -7.97 -7.24
C SER A 89 1.59 -8.36 -6.04
N MET A 90 2.77 -7.77 -5.89
CA MET A 90 3.64 -7.98 -4.73
C MET A 90 2.96 -7.50 -3.44
N ARG A 91 2.34 -6.32 -3.43
CA ARG A 91 1.56 -5.81 -2.29
C ARG A 91 0.41 -6.75 -1.95
N ARG A 92 -0.33 -7.21 -2.95
CA ARG A 92 -1.43 -8.18 -2.75
C ARG A 92 -0.92 -9.48 -2.16
N TYR A 93 0.17 -10.04 -2.71
CA TYR A 93 0.80 -11.25 -2.20
C TYR A 93 1.24 -11.10 -0.74
N GLN A 94 1.89 -9.98 -0.38
CA GLN A 94 2.29 -9.73 1.00
C GLN A 94 1.09 -9.68 1.94
N THR A 95 0.02 -9.00 1.54
CA THR A 95 -1.23 -8.95 2.29
C THR A 95 -1.83 -10.34 2.49
N ASP A 96 -1.92 -11.12 1.42
CA ASP A 96 -2.51 -12.47 1.47
C ASP A 96 -1.61 -13.44 2.27
N ARG A 97 -0.29 -13.28 2.19
CA ARG A 97 0.68 -14.05 2.99
C ARG A 97 0.54 -13.76 4.49
N ILE A 98 0.34 -12.50 4.86
CA ILE A 98 0.06 -12.12 6.27
C ILE A 98 -1.26 -12.75 6.72
N ARG A 99 -2.30 -12.70 5.89
CA ARG A 99 -3.58 -13.35 6.16
C ARG A 99 -3.45 -14.87 6.31
N ALA A 100 -2.65 -15.52 5.48
CA ALA A 100 -2.45 -16.98 5.49
C ALA A 100 -1.57 -17.45 6.66
N ARG A 101 -0.58 -16.67 7.09
CA ARG A 101 0.27 -16.97 8.24
C ARG A 101 -0.43 -16.85 9.59
N ASN A 102 -1.36 -15.90 9.67
CA ASN A 102 -2.19 -15.69 10.84
C ASN A 102 -3.63 -15.97 10.42
N SER A 103 -4.15 -17.15 10.70
CA SER A 103 -5.56 -17.46 10.50
C SER A 103 -6.49 -16.46 11.21
N VAL A 104 -5.93 -15.63 12.08
CA VAL A 104 -6.62 -14.56 12.81
C VAL A 104 -5.72 -13.33 12.90
N VAL A 105 -6.14 -12.22 12.31
CA VAL A 105 -5.47 -10.92 12.47
C VAL A 105 -6.10 -10.19 13.66
N TRP A 106 -5.26 -9.86 14.64
CA TRP A 106 -5.67 -9.11 15.84
C TRP A 106 -5.23 -7.65 15.72
N LEU A 107 -6.16 -6.71 15.83
CA LEU A 107 -5.93 -5.26 15.82
C LEU A 107 -6.23 -4.65 17.21
N ASN A 108 -5.73 -5.29 18.24
CA ASN A 108 -5.98 -4.94 19.65
C ASN A 108 -4.81 -4.17 20.30
N ASP A 109 -3.79 -3.85 19.53
CA ASP A 109 -2.58 -3.17 19.98
C ASP A 109 -2.07 -2.26 18.88
N PRO A 110 -1.62 -1.01 19.19
CA PRO A 110 -1.10 -0.07 18.19
C PRO A 110 0.01 -0.63 17.32
N ASP A 111 0.91 -1.45 17.86
CA ASP A 111 2.02 -2.02 17.08
C ASP A 111 1.51 -3.04 16.06
N LYS A 112 0.50 -3.85 16.41
CA LYS A 112 -0.17 -4.77 15.48
C LYS A 112 -0.94 -4.01 14.41
N ILE A 113 -1.58 -2.88 14.77
CA ILE A 113 -2.28 -2.00 13.85
C ILE A 113 -1.28 -1.39 12.87
N GLY A 114 -0.16 -0.83 13.36
CA GLY A 114 0.91 -0.32 12.52
C GLY A 114 1.49 -1.38 11.59
N ALA A 115 1.82 -2.56 12.11
CA ALA A 115 2.34 -3.68 11.32
C ALA A 115 1.34 -4.17 10.22
N PHE A 116 0.04 -4.00 10.46
CA PHE A 116 -0.99 -4.33 9.48
C PHE A 116 -1.14 -3.27 8.39
N PHE A 117 -1.09 -1.98 8.74
CA PHE A 117 -1.39 -0.90 7.80
C PHE A 117 -0.16 -0.35 7.07
N VAL A 118 1.03 -0.27 7.69
CA VAL A 118 2.24 0.25 7.04
C VAL A 118 2.52 -0.44 5.70
N PRO A 119 2.52 -1.78 5.59
CA PRO A 119 2.74 -2.43 4.30
C PRO A 119 1.61 -2.23 3.28
N ARG A 120 0.41 -1.85 3.72
CA ARG A 120 -0.74 -1.60 2.82
C ARG A 120 -0.62 -0.26 2.11
N PHE A 121 0.00 0.71 2.76
CA PHE A 121 0.22 2.04 2.21
C PHE A 121 1.60 2.21 1.55
N ALA A 122 2.48 1.20 1.68
CA ALA A 122 3.76 1.19 0.97
C ALA A 122 3.53 1.42 -0.53
N ALA A 123 4.31 2.30 -1.12
CA ALA A 123 4.24 2.70 -2.52
C ALA A 123 2.91 3.34 -2.98
N LEU A 124 2.09 3.88 -2.07
CA LEU A 124 0.98 4.74 -2.43
C LEU A 124 1.42 6.20 -2.38
N HIS A 125 1.41 6.85 -3.54
CA HIS A 125 1.85 8.26 -3.70
C HIS A 125 0.70 9.27 -3.51
N THR A 126 -0.51 8.78 -3.30
CA THR A 126 -1.70 9.59 -3.01
C THR A 126 -2.25 9.24 -1.64
N GLU A 127 -2.88 10.23 -0.98
CA GLU A 127 -3.61 9.97 0.25
C GLU A 127 -4.69 8.92 0.02
N SER A 128 -4.71 7.91 0.86
CA SER A 128 -5.60 6.77 0.77
C SER A 128 -6.10 6.41 2.15
N LEU A 129 -7.38 6.03 2.26
CA LEU A 129 -8.03 5.65 3.50
C LEU A 129 -8.41 4.16 3.46
N CYS A 130 -8.03 3.45 4.50
CA CYS A 130 -8.46 2.09 4.78
C CYS A 130 -9.32 2.04 6.04
N VAL A 131 -10.33 1.18 6.04
CA VAL A 131 -11.19 0.93 7.19
C VAL A 131 -11.19 -0.56 7.51
N ALA A 132 -10.67 -0.94 8.68
CA ALA A 132 -10.76 -2.30 9.19
C ALA A 132 -11.90 -2.42 10.19
N TYR A 133 -12.73 -3.43 10.01
CA TYR A 133 -13.85 -3.80 10.88
C TYR A 133 -13.44 -4.99 11.73
N VAL A 134 -13.66 -4.89 13.05
CA VAL A 134 -13.21 -5.89 14.02
C VAL A 134 -14.35 -6.38 14.91
N ASP A 135 -14.24 -7.60 15.40
CA ASP A 135 -15.16 -8.14 16.41
C ASP A 135 -14.85 -7.60 17.82
N SER A 136 -15.61 -8.05 18.82
CA SER A 136 -15.45 -7.62 20.23
C SER A 136 -14.09 -7.97 20.85
N SER A 137 -13.35 -8.89 20.24
CA SER A 137 -11.99 -9.26 20.64
C SER A 137 -10.93 -8.54 19.80
N CYS A 138 -11.31 -7.56 18.98
CA CYS A 138 -10.44 -6.87 18.02
C CYS A 138 -9.84 -7.80 16.94
N ARG A 139 -10.51 -8.90 16.61
CA ARG A 139 -10.15 -9.74 15.47
C ARG A 139 -10.70 -9.15 14.20
N LEU A 140 -9.87 -9.07 13.17
CA LEU A 140 -10.25 -8.54 11.86
C LEU A 140 -11.37 -9.37 11.22
N ILE A 141 -12.47 -8.72 10.90
CA ILE A 141 -13.59 -9.28 10.12
C ILE A 141 -13.36 -8.96 8.63
N ARG A 142 -13.12 -7.67 8.32
CA ARG A 142 -12.99 -7.16 6.95
C ARG A 142 -12.14 -5.88 6.95
N CYS A 143 -11.48 -5.61 5.83
CA CYS A 143 -10.80 -4.35 5.59
C CYS A 143 -11.14 -3.84 4.20
N ASP A 144 -11.63 -2.60 4.13
CA ASP A 144 -12.06 -1.93 2.90
C ASP A 144 -11.17 -0.75 2.59
N ASP A 145 -10.74 -0.65 1.32
CA ASP A 145 -10.05 0.51 0.80
C ASP A 145 -11.07 1.53 0.29
N GLN A 146 -11.10 2.73 0.85
CA GLN A 146 -12.07 3.78 0.52
C GLN A 146 -11.61 4.71 -0.62
N SER A 147 -10.42 4.52 -1.15
CA SER A 147 -9.73 5.43 -2.09
C SER A 147 -10.18 5.31 -3.55
N ARG A 148 -11.40 4.89 -3.86
CA ARG A 148 -11.82 4.75 -5.25
C ARG A 148 -12.40 6.04 -5.80
N GLY A 149 -11.59 6.80 -6.55
CA GLY A 149 -12.09 7.71 -7.58
C GLY A 149 -12.00 9.22 -7.33
N SER A 150 -11.14 9.72 -6.43
CA SER A 150 -10.93 11.15 -6.26
C SER A 150 -9.45 11.54 -6.37
N THR A 151 -9.15 12.50 -7.21
CA THR A 151 -7.82 13.10 -7.39
C THR A 151 -7.46 14.14 -6.32
N SER A 152 -8.28 14.29 -5.27
CA SER A 152 -8.10 15.33 -4.25
C SER A 152 -8.75 14.89 -2.95
N LYS A 153 -7.97 14.80 -1.87
CA LYS A 153 -8.31 14.47 -0.48
C LYS A 153 -9.36 13.35 -0.31
N VAL A 154 -8.96 12.24 0.27
CA VAL A 154 -9.88 11.16 0.63
C VAL A 154 -10.79 11.65 1.75
N LEU A 155 -12.04 11.93 1.41
CA LEU A 155 -13.06 12.29 2.40
C LEU A 155 -13.54 11.04 3.12
N LEU A 156 -13.39 11.02 4.44
CA LEU A 156 -14.00 10.02 5.30
C LEU A 156 -15.52 10.13 5.14
N ASP A 157 -16.17 9.05 4.68
CA ASP A 157 -17.63 9.01 4.59
C ASP A 157 -18.23 8.63 5.96
N PRO A 158 -18.81 9.60 6.69
CA PRO A 158 -19.30 9.38 8.05
C PRO A 158 -20.60 8.58 8.09
N VAL A 159 -21.18 8.24 6.94
CA VAL A 159 -22.41 7.43 6.83
C VAL A 159 -22.09 6.02 6.35
N ALA A 160 -21.22 5.89 5.36
CA ALA A 160 -20.86 4.59 4.78
C ALA A 160 -20.12 3.69 5.77
N ILE A 161 -19.22 4.24 6.59
CA ILE A 161 -18.44 3.45 7.55
C ILE A 161 -19.33 2.83 8.64
N PRO A 162 -20.18 3.58 9.37
CA PRO A 162 -21.11 3.00 10.34
C PRO A 162 -22.04 1.96 9.72
N ARG A 163 -22.58 2.24 8.54
CA ARG A 163 -23.45 1.29 7.80
C ARG A 163 -22.72 -0.01 7.52
N SER A 164 -21.48 0.06 7.01
CA SER A 164 -20.66 -1.11 6.72
C SER A 164 -20.31 -1.90 7.98
N ALA A 165 -20.05 -1.21 9.10
CA ALA A 165 -19.77 -1.83 10.38
C ALA A 165 -20.97 -2.66 10.88
N VAL A 166 -22.18 -2.09 10.82
CA VAL A 166 -23.41 -2.81 11.17
C VAL A 166 -23.63 -4.02 10.26
N MET A 167 -23.43 -3.85 8.93
CA MET A 167 -23.65 -4.94 7.97
C MET A 167 -22.71 -6.13 8.17
N CYS A 168 -21.52 -5.94 8.71
CA CYS A 168 -20.58 -7.03 9.00
C CYS A 168 -20.55 -7.42 10.49
N ASN A 169 -21.51 -6.97 11.30
CA ASN A 169 -21.55 -7.21 12.75
C ASN A 169 -20.24 -6.85 13.47
N ALA A 170 -19.63 -5.74 13.10
CA ALA A 170 -18.43 -5.26 13.75
C ALA A 170 -18.75 -4.64 15.12
N ALA A 171 -17.94 -4.97 16.13
CA ALA A 171 -17.95 -4.32 17.43
C ALA A 171 -17.00 -3.11 17.48
N GLY A 172 -16.08 -3.02 16.53
CA GLY A 172 -15.12 -1.93 16.44
C GLY A 172 -14.66 -1.64 15.02
N VAL A 173 -14.11 -0.45 14.85
CA VAL A 173 -13.53 0.06 13.62
C VAL A 173 -12.12 0.56 13.89
N VAL A 174 -11.18 0.25 13.00
CA VAL A 174 -9.86 0.88 12.94
C VAL A 174 -9.77 1.65 11.65
N LEU A 175 -9.50 2.94 11.74
CA LEU A 175 -9.15 3.78 10.58
C LEU A 175 -7.66 3.75 10.34
N ALA A 176 -7.26 3.84 9.08
CA ALA A 176 -5.89 4.17 8.73
C ALA A 176 -5.86 4.96 7.43
N HIS A 177 -4.99 5.97 7.36
CA HIS A 177 -4.69 6.69 6.14
C HIS A 177 -3.19 7.00 6.05
N ASN A 178 -2.72 7.30 4.85
CA ASN A 178 -1.32 7.66 4.65
C ASN A 178 -1.15 9.14 4.34
N HIS A 179 0.00 9.68 4.78
CA HIS A 179 0.54 10.98 4.38
C HIS A 179 1.77 10.74 3.49
N PRO A 180 1.62 10.67 2.15
CA PRO A 180 2.71 10.25 1.25
C PRO A 180 3.95 11.14 1.34
N ASN A 181 3.75 12.44 1.53
CA ASN A 181 4.81 13.46 1.57
C ASN A 181 4.92 14.15 2.94
N GLY A 182 4.34 13.57 3.99
CA GLY A 182 4.24 14.18 5.30
C GLY A 182 4.86 13.37 6.43
N GLU A 183 4.57 13.80 7.64
CA GLU A 183 4.90 13.09 8.88
C GLU A 183 3.73 12.18 9.29
N ALA A 184 4.05 11.09 10.01
CA ALA A 184 3.06 10.25 10.67
C ALA A 184 2.52 10.99 11.90
N ARG A 185 1.65 11.98 11.68
CA ARG A 185 0.97 12.77 12.72
C ARG A 185 -0.40 13.20 12.22
N PRO A 186 -1.44 13.23 13.10
CA PRO A 186 -2.76 13.67 12.70
C PRO A 186 -2.78 15.19 12.42
N SER A 187 -3.40 15.56 11.31
CA SER A 187 -3.76 16.95 11.00
C SER A 187 -4.98 17.39 11.83
N ARG A 188 -5.33 18.66 11.77
CA ARG A 188 -6.57 19.19 12.39
C ARG A 188 -7.82 18.59 11.74
N GLU A 189 -7.76 18.37 10.43
CA GLU A 189 -8.79 17.72 9.64
C GLU A 189 -9.00 16.27 10.07
N ASP A 190 -7.91 15.50 10.29
CA ASP A 190 -7.98 14.14 10.78
C ASP A 190 -8.61 14.05 12.16
N ILE A 191 -8.23 14.94 13.06
CA ILE A 191 -8.82 15.04 14.40
C ILE A 191 -10.33 15.31 14.30
N SER A 192 -10.75 16.27 13.48
CA SER A 192 -12.15 16.63 13.30
C SER A 192 -12.96 15.49 12.67
N ALA A 193 -12.43 14.85 11.62
CA ALA A 193 -13.05 13.71 10.97
C ALA A 193 -13.19 12.50 11.92
N THR A 194 -12.17 12.26 12.74
CA THR A 194 -12.16 11.21 13.77
C THR A 194 -13.24 11.46 14.82
N GLN A 195 -13.35 12.69 15.34
CA GLN A 195 -14.39 13.09 16.30
C GLN A 195 -15.80 12.86 15.72
N MET A 196 -16.01 13.25 14.47
CA MET A 196 -17.28 13.02 13.78
C MET A 196 -17.62 11.54 13.69
N LEU A 197 -16.65 10.69 13.34
CA LEU A 197 -16.85 9.26 13.23
C LEU A 197 -17.14 8.63 14.60
N VAL A 198 -16.41 8.99 15.65
CA VAL A 198 -16.69 8.55 17.04
C VAL A 198 -18.14 8.85 17.42
N ALA A 199 -18.61 10.09 17.16
CA ALA A 199 -19.98 10.49 17.45
C ALA A 199 -21.03 9.68 16.65
N ARG A 200 -20.69 9.21 15.44
CA ARG A 200 -21.59 8.40 14.59
C ARG A 200 -21.61 6.92 14.98
N LEU A 201 -20.50 6.40 15.48
CA LEU A 201 -20.37 5.00 15.91
C LEU A 201 -20.96 4.76 17.31
N ALA A 202 -20.86 5.73 18.20
CA ALA A 202 -21.30 5.62 19.60
C ALA A 202 -22.77 5.18 19.76
N PRO A 203 -23.78 5.74 19.02
CA PRO A 203 -25.16 5.28 19.13
C PRO A 203 -25.41 3.85 18.68
N LEU A 204 -24.45 3.25 17.94
CA LEU A 204 -24.51 1.88 17.43
C LEU A 204 -23.77 0.88 18.33
N ASP A 205 -23.21 1.34 19.44
CA ASP A 205 -22.32 0.56 20.33
C ASP A 205 -21.09 0.00 19.61
N ILE A 206 -20.62 0.70 18.58
CA ILE A 206 -19.44 0.38 17.82
C ILE A 206 -18.29 1.31 18.25
N LYS A 207 -17.14 0.74 18.61
CA LYS A 207 -15.99 1.52 19.09
C LYS A 207 -15.07 1.90 17.93
N LEU A 208 -14.57 3.13 17.91
CA LEU A 208 -13.37 3.44 17.14
C LEU A 208 -12.15 2.95 17.96
N VAL A 209 -11.52 1.88 17.54
CA VAL A 209 -10.40 1.24 18.25
C VAL A 209 -9.14 2.07 18.10
N ASP A 210 -8.84 2.52 16.88
CA ASP A 210 -7.72 3.41 16.60
C ASP A 210 -7.93 4.18 15.29
N HIS A 211 -7.17 5.27 15.13
CA HIS A 211 -6.92 5.94 13.87
C HIS A 211 -5.41 6.01 13.67
N CYS A 212 -4.92 5.21 12.72
CA CYS A 212 -3.51 5.04 12.41
C CYS A 212 -3.13 5.94 11.22
N ILE A 213 -2.19 6.85 11.41
CA ILE A 213 -1.64 7.70 10.37
C ILE A 213 -0.30 7.13 9.95
N VAL A 214 -0.16 6.76 8.68
CA VAL A 214 1.05 6.13 8.12
C VAL A 214 1.81 7.15 7.28
N ALA A 215 3.12 7.24 7.47
CA ALA A 215 4.01 8.00 6.61
C ALA A 215 5.27 7.18 6.36
N GLN A 216 5.50 6.82 5.10
CA GLN A 216 6.58 5.92 4.72
C GLN A 216 6.54 4.61 5.54
N ASP A 217 7.60 4.27 6.25
CA ASP A 217 7.70 3.07 7.09
C ASP A 217 7.33 3.31 8.55
N SER A 218 6.80 4.49 8.87
CA SER A 218 6.41 4.89 10.22
C SER A 218 4.90 5.05 10.36
N TYR A 219 4.40 5.00 11.58
CA TYR A 219 2.99 5.23 11.87
C TYR A 219 2.80 5.98 13.20
N TYR A 220 1.67 6.64 13.30
CA TYR A 220 1.16 7.26 14.52
C TYR A 220 -0.20 6.65 14.85
N SER A 221 -0.42 6.31 16.12
CA SER A 221 -1.68 5.82 16.66
C SER A 221 -2.33 6.91 17.52
N MET A 222 -3.53 7.37 17.15
CA MET A 222 -4.29 8.33 17.94
C MET A 222 -4.81 7.72 19.26
N ALA A 223 -4.94 6.40 19.35
CA ALA A 223 -5.26 5.74 20.62
C ALA A 223 -4.07 5.83 21.59
N ARG A 224 -2.84 5.53 21.12
CA ARG A 224 -1.60 5.63 21.90
C ARG A 224 -1.27 7.09 22.25
N GLY A 225 -1.54 8.03 21.35
CA GLY A 225 -1.36 9.48 21.58
C GLY A 225 -2.33 10.08 22.59
N GLY A 226 -3.43 9.38 22.89
CA GLY A 226 -4.43 9.82 23.85
C GLY A 226 -5.58 10.65 23.28
N GLU A 227 -5.52 11.04 21.98
CA GLU A 227 -6.56 11.83 21.34
C GLU A 227 -7.92 11.11 21.36
N LEU A 228 -7.93 9.80 21.06
CA LEU A 228 -9.18 9.04 21.10
C LEU A 228 -9.79 8.95 22.50
N HIS A 229 -8.96 8.83 23.52
CA HIS A 229 -9.45 8.83 24.90
C HIS A 229 -10.16 10.14 25.24
N LEU A 230 -9.59 11.28 24.83
CA LEU A 230 -10.19 12.61 25.03
C LEU A 230 -11.50 12.77 24.24
N MET A 231 -11.59 12.19 23.03
CA MET A 231 -12.81 12.25 22.21
C MET A 231 -13.94 11.41 22.78
N MET A 232 -13.65 10.23 23.33
CA MET A 232 -14.65 9.30 23.86
C MET A 232 -15.18 9.71 25.26
N HIS A 233 -14.34 10.37 26.08
CA HIS A 233 -14.71 10.65 27.47
C HIS A 233 -14.95 12.14 27.77
N GLY A 234 -14.72 13.04 26.80
CA GLY A 234 -14.82 14.47 26.96
C GLY A 234 -13.76 15.02 27.93
N ARG A 235 -13.44 16.31 27.84
CA ARG A 235 -12.82 17.03 28.99
C ARG A 235 -13.86 17.06 30.10
N ARG A 236 -13.73 16.21 31.10
CA ARG A 236 -14.37 16.49 32.39
C ARG A 236 -13.73 17.79 32.88
N GLY A 237 -14.44 18.91 32.66
CA GLY A 237 -14.12 20.22 33.17
C GLY A 237 -14.35 20.30 34.68
#